data_6454d9f6cea7493407b1f59e04accd03
#
_entry.id   6454d9f6cea7493407b1f59e04accd03
#
_cell.length_a   1.000
_cell.length_b   1.000
_cell.length_c   1.000
_cell.angle_alpha   90.00
_cell.angle_beta   90.00
_cell.angle_gamma   90.00
#
_symmetry.space_group_name_H-M   'P 1'
#
loop_
_entity.id
_entity.type
_entity.pdbx_description
1 polymer ?
#
loop_
_entity_poly.entity_id
_entity_poly.type
_entity_poly.pdbx_seq_one_letter_code
_entity_poly.pdbx_strand_id
1 'polypeptide(L)'
;MQSIVSRRKILIASLGTAAVGLTRTAQAAPANVPSIWDGKKMYDSFLKDGTGFSFPHKPNAPVAVVAFDTQCPDCMRLFTRIKPLLNDVGVIFYPISYMNIHSEPQATTILMSKDPCKTFEEQHEHFKDPDFRGIRYDVSKLPEDLRNKVWTNTKLHRRSGCRAVPYGVFKNSKGEYVPFDENLTTEELKKVFELN
;
A
#
# COMPACT_ATOMS: atom_id res chain seq x y z
N MET A 1 77.93 44.65 -4.02
CA MET A 1 76.57 45.18 -4.27
C MET A 1 75.60 44.06 -4.02
N GLN A 2 74.96 44.04 -2.85
CA GLN A 2 74.08 42.94 -2.39
C GLN A 2 72.68 43.47 -2.36
N SER A 3 71.76 42.77 -3.05
CA SER A 3 70.36 43.04 -3.10
C SER A 3 69.64 42.24 -2.02
N ILE A 4 68.91 42.92 -1.15
CA ILE A 4 68.15 42.37 -0.04
C ILE A 4 66.76 41.96 -0.54
N VAL A 5 66.43 40.68 -0.45
CA VAL A 5 65.09 40.16 -0.76
C VAL A 5 64.33 40.04 0.55
N SER A 6 63.25 40.84 0.66
CA SER A 6 62.30 40.83 1.78
C SER A 6 61.32 39.65 1.66
N ARG A 7 61.28 38.78 2.68
CA ARG A 7 60.32 37.67 2.80
C ARG A 7 59.08 38.21 3.43
N ARG A 8 58.01 38.37 2.63
CA ARG A 8 56.63 38.58 3.12
C ARG A 8 56.06 37.24 3.57
N LYS A 9 55.71 37.12 4.85
CA LYS A 9 54.99 35.99 5.40
C LYS A 9 53.51 36.13 4.98
N ILE A 10 53.02 35.18 4.20
CA ILE A 10 51.61 35.05 3.87
C ILE A 10 50.97 34.19 4.95
N LEU A 11 50.12 34.78 5.76
CA LEU A 11 49.21 34.04 6.67
C LEU A 11 48.08 33.44 5.83
N ILE A 12 48.08 32.13 5.69
CA ILE A 12 46.95 31.39 5.12
C ILE A 12 45.99 31.15 6.26
N ALA A 13 44.87 31.89 6.26
CA ALA A 13 43.73 31.60 7.11
C ALA A 13 43.00 30.39 6.54
N SER A 14 43.06 29.26 7.20
CA SER A 14 42.28 28.07 6.89
C SER A 14 40.81 28.30 7.28
N LEU A 15 39.97 28.61 6.31
CA LEU A 15 38.51 28.51 6.49
C LEU A 15 38.15 27.02 6.60
N GLY A 16 37.82 26.60 7.81
CA GLY A 16 37.20 25.32 8.05
C GLY A 16 35.81 25.30 7.45
N THR A 17 35.63 24.66 6.33
CA THR A 17 34.30 24.30 5.78
C THR A 17 33.70 23.23 6.68
N ALA A 18 32.77 23.63 7.56
CA ALA A 18 31.88 22.70 8.24
C ALA A 18 30.99 22.03 7.17
N ALA A 19 31.29 20.80 6.82
CA ALA A 19 30.43 19.97 6.03
C ALA A 19 29.16 19.66 6.87
N VAL A 20 28.11 20.44 6.66
CA VAL A 20 26.77 20.09 7.14
C VAL A 20 26.38 18.83 6.38
N GLY A 21 26.54 17.69 7.02
CA GLY A 21 26.06 16.40 6.51
C GLY A 21 24.53 16.46 6.42
N LEU A 22 24.02 16.74 5.23
CA LEU A 22 22.63 16.48 4.87
C LEU A 22 22.43 14.97 4.97
N THR A 23 21.99 14.49 6.13
CA THR A 23 21.41 13.16 6.25
C THR A 23 20.17 13.13 5.37
N ARG A 24 20.32 12.67 4.14
CA ARG A 24 19.15 12.27 3.31
C ARG A 24 18.48 11.14 4.09
N THR A 25 17.39 11.47 4.77
CA THR A 25 16.44 10.44 5.22
C THR A 25 16.08 9.62 3.99
N ALA A 26 16.44 8.35 4.00
CA ALA A 26 16.07 7.44 2.92
C ALA A 26 14.54 7.42 2.84
N GLN A 27 14.01 8.14 1.86
CA GLN A 27 12.57 8.15 1.58
C GLN A 27 12.23 6.79 0.97
N ALA A 28 11.12 6.19 1.42
CA ALA A 28 10.63 4.96 0.82
C ALA A 28 10.51 5.14 -0.71
N ALA A 29 10.84 4.10 -1.47
CA ALA A 29 10.69 4.14 -2.92
C ALA A 29 9.24 4.49 -3.26
N PRO A 30 8.97 5.43 -4.18
CA PRO A 30 7.61 5.79 -4.52
C PRO A 30 6.90 4.61 -5.20
N ALA A 31 5.64 4.37 -4.85
CA ALA A 31 4.77 3.49 -5.61
C ALA A 31 4.65 3.98 -7.06
N ASN A 32 4.32 3.07 -7.99
CA ASN A 32 4.11 3.44 -9.39
C ASN A 32 2.80 4.21 -9.56
N VAL A 33 2.88 5.53 -9.47
CA VAL A 33 1.72 6.43 -9.51
C VAL A 33 1.33 6.74 -10.96
N PRO A 34 0.14 6.32 -11.43
CA PRO A 34 -0.36 6.71 -12.74
C PRO A 34 -0.57 8.24 -12.83
N SER A 35 -0.32 8.83 -13.99
CA SER A 35 -0.44 10.28 -14.23
C SER A 35 -1.84 10.86 -13.95
N ILE A 36 -2.88 10.02 -14.00
CA ILE A 36 -4.28 10.39 -13.77
C ILE A 36 -4.80 9.94 -12.39
N TRP A 37 -3.92 9.41 -11.54
CA TRP A 37 -4.31 8.92 -10.22
C TRP A 37 -4.67 10.06 -9.27
N ASP A 38 -5.82 9.91 -8.61
CA ASP A 38 -6.30 10.80 -7.56
C ASP A 38 -6.41 10.02 -6.24
N GLY A 39 -5.39 10.13 -5.41
CA GLY A 39 -5.29 9.43 -4.13
C GLY A 39 -6.36 9.83 -3.13
N LYS A 40 -6.68 11.12 -3.07
CA LYS A 40 -7.74 11.63 -2.21
C LYS A 40 -9.09 11.03 -2.62
N LYS A 41 -9.41 11.08 -3.90
CA LYS A 41 -10.64 10.51 -4.44
C LYS A 41 -10.73 9.01 -4.19
N MET A 42 -9.63 8.26 -4.37
CA MET A 42 -9.59 6.84 -4.08
C MET A 42 -9.89 6.58 -2.60
N TYR A 43 -9.17 7.23 -1.71
CA TYR A 43 -9.30 7.07 -0.26
C TYR A 43 -10.72 7.40 0.21
N ASP A 44 -11.22 8.58 -0.12
CA ASP A 44 -12.52 9.07 0.34
C ASP A 44 -13.68 8.24 -0.24
N SER A 45 -13.61 7.86 -1.53
CA SER A 45 -14.67 7.08 -2.16
C SER A 45 -14.75 5.64 -1.62
N PHE A 46 -13.61 5.02 -1.32
CA PHE A 46 -13.61 3.71 -0.69
C PHE A 46 -14.17 3.74 0.73
N LEU A 47 -13.79 4.73 1.54
CA LEU A 47 -14.34 4.87 2.89
C LEU A 47 -15.85 5.14 2.88
N LYS A 48 -16.33 5.90 1.89
CA LYS A 48 -17.74 6.28 1.80
C LYS A 48 -18.63 5.20 1.19
N ASP A 49 -18.23 4.67 0.06
CA ASP A 49 -19.10 3.87 -0.82
C ASP A 49 -18.56 2.43 -1.04
N GLY A 50 -17.36 2.13 -0.57
CA GLY A 50 -16.73 0.83 -0.72
C GLY A 50 -17.22 -0.18 0.31
N THR A 51 -17.05 -1.46 0.02
CA THR A 51 -17.29 -2.57 0.94
C THR A 51 -16.00 -3.36 1.09
N GLY A 52 -15.42 -3.34 2.28
CA GLY A 52 -14.16 -3.99 2.60
C GLY A 52 -14.16 -4.59 4.00
N PHE A 53 -13.02 -5.09 4.42
CA PHE A 53 -12.79 -5.64 5.75
C PHE A 53 -11.42 -5.20 6.26
N SER A 54 -11.20 -5.23 7.57
CA SER A 54 -9.92 -4.94 8.20
C SER A 54 -9.61 -5.95 9.29
N PHE A 55 -8.34 -6.24 9.47
CA PHE A 55 -7.88 -7.03 10.61
C PHE A 55 -8.01 -6.23 11.91
N PRO A 56 -8.12 -6.91 13.06
CA PRO A 56 -8.06 -6.23 14.36
C PRO A 56 -6.76 -5.43 14.49
N HIS A 57 -6.86 -4.20 15.01
CA HIS A 57 -5.72 -3.30 15.19
C HIS A 57 -5.91 -2.45 16.46
N LYS A 58 -4.84 -1.79 16.89
CA LYS A 58 -4.87 -0.91 18.07
C LYS A 58 -5.93 0.19 17.94
N PRO A 59 -6.56 0.60 19.03
CA PRO A 59 -7.41 1.79 19.04
C PRO A 59 -6.63 3.02 18.53
N ASN A 60 -7.26 3.83 17.70
CA ASN A 60 -6.66 5.03 17.10
C ASN A 60 -5.47 4.77 16.16
N ALA A 61 -5.25 3.53 15.70
CA ALA A 61 -4.29 3.25 14.65
C ALA A 61 -4.60 4.08 13.40
N PRO A 62 -3.58 4.57 12.69
CA PRO A 62 -3.81 5.27 11.43
C PRO A 62 -4.45 4.33 10.40
N VAL A 63 -5.27 4.88 9.51
CA VAL A 63 -6.05 4.09 8.55
C VAL A 63 -5.46 4.19 7.15
N ALA A 64 -5.32 3.05 6.50
CA ALA A 64 -4.98 2.91 5.09
C ALA A 64 -6.07 2.15 4.35
N VAL A 65 -6.23 2.40 3.05
CA VAL A 65 -7.12 1.65 2.17
C VAL A 65 -6.30 0.94 1.10
N VAL A 66 -6.68 -0.27 0.72
CA VAL A 66 -6.01 -1.01 -0.35
C VAL A 66 -7.02 -1.75 -1.23
N ALA A 67 -6.92 -1.54 -2.53
CA ALA A 67 -7.63 -2.34 -3.52
C ALA A 67 -6.78 -3.57 -3.87
N PHE A 68 -7.39 -4.74 -3.84
CA PHE A 68 -6.73 -6.00 -4.16
C PHE A 68 -7.63 -6.91 -4.99
N ASP A 69 -7.02 -7.76 -5.80
CA ASP A 69 -7.71 -8.84 -6.51
C ASP A 69 -7.24 -10.20 -5.96
N THR A 70 -8.18 -11.09 -5.69
CA THR A 70 -7.90 -12.42 -5.11
C THR A 70 -7.03 -13.29 -6.00
N GLN A 71 -6.97 -13.02 -7.30
CA GLN A 71 -6.19 -13.78 -8.28
C GLN A 71 -4.85 -13.12 -8.64
N CYS A 72 -4.52 -11.99 -7.99
CA CYS A 72 -3.31 -11.23 -8.25
C CYS A 72 -2.14 -11.70 -7.37
N PRO A 73 -1.01 -12.21 -7.94
CA PRO A 73 0.17 -12.61 -7.18
C PRO A 73 0.78 -11.47 -6.36
N ASP A 74 0.79 -10.27 -6.93
CA ASP A 74 1.36 -9.07 -6.32
C ASP A 74 0.53 -8.61 -5.11
N CYS A 75 -0.79 -8.83 -5.16
CA CYS A 75 -1.67 -8.60 -4.01
C CYS A 75 -1.31 -9.50 -2.83
N MET A 76 -1.03 -10.77 -3.08
CA MET A 76 -0.60 -11.72 -2.05
C MET A 76 0.79 -11.36 -1.51
N ARG A 77 1.68 -10.84 -2.35
CA ARG A 77 3.00 -10.35 -1.96
C ARG A 77 2.89 -9.11 -1.06
N LEU A 78 2.04 -8.15 -1.41
CA LEU A 78 1.78 -6.99 -0.56
C LEU A 78 1.19 -7.42 0.78
N PHE A 79 0.22 -8.34 0.79
CA PHE A 79 -0.36 -8.86 2.03
C PHE A 79 0.70 -9.46 2.96
N THR A 80 1.61 -10.28 2.42
CA THR A 80 2.73 -10.85 3.19
C THR A 80 3.57 -9.76 3.87
N ARG A 81 3.79 -8.63 3.20
CA ARG A 81 4.62 -7.51 3.71
C ARG A 81 3.87 -6.64 4.72
N ILE A 82 2.56 -6.47 4.55
CA ILE A 82 1.72 -5.68 5.46
C ILE A 82 1.35 -6.49 6.71
N LYS A 83 1.19 -7.80 6.61
CA LYS A 83 0.70 -8.68 7.70
C LYS A 83 1.36 -8.41 9.06
N PRO A 84 2.70 -8.23 9.18
CA PRO A 84 3.35 -7.90 10.45
C PRO A 84 2.97 -6.54 11.04
N LEU A 85 2.37 -5.64 10.26
CA LEU A 85 2.04 -4.27 10.63
C LEU A 85 0.56 -4.08 11.00
N LEU A 86 -0.29 -5.08 10.74
CA LEU A 86 -1.75 -4.96 10.84
C LEU A 86 -2.26 -4.61 12.23
N ASN A 87 -1.48 -4.88 13.29
CA ASN A 87 -1.84 -4.45 14.64
C ASN A 87 -1.62 -2.94 14.87
N ASP A 88 -0.70 -2.34 14.12
CA ASP A 88 -0.27 -0.94 14.30
C ASP A 88 -0.87 0.02 13.27
N VAL A 89 -1.45 -0.52 12.19
CA VAL A 89 -2.16 0.23 11.14
C VAL A 89 -3.47 -0.44 10.78
N GLY A 90 -4.55 0.33 10.75
CA GLY A 90 -5.88 -0.14 10.33
C GLY A 90 -5.97 -0.21 8.81
N VAL A 91 -5.50 -1.30 8.18
CA VAL A 91 -5.63 -1.47 6.73
C VAL A 91 -6.99 -2.04 6.38
N ILE A 92 -7.76 -1.28 5.58
CA ILE A 92 -9.05 -1.75 5.04
C ILE A 92 -8.80 -2.32 3.64
N PHE A 93 -9.08 -3.61 3.48
CA PHE A 93 -8.92 -4.35 2.25
C PHE A 93 -10.23 -4.30 1.44
N TYR A 94 -10.19 -3.73 0.25
CA TYR A 94 -11.32 -3.64 -0.68
C TYR A 94 -11.11 -4.60 -1.84
N PRO A 95 -11.82 -5.74 -1.87
CA PRO A 95 -11.70 -6.68 -2.97
C PRO A 95 -12.32 -6.11 -4.24
N ILE A 96 -11.59 -6.24 -5.35
CA ILE A 96 -12.00 -5.85 -6.70
C ILE A 96 -11.83 -7.01 -7.68
N SER A 97 -12.35 -6.87 -8.90
CA SER A 97 -12.30 -7.92 -9.91
C SER A 97 -11.72 -7.41 -11.23
N TYR A 98 -10.46 -7.79 -11.51
CA TYR A 98 -9.75 -7.45 -12.74
C TYR A 98 -9.12 -8.64 -13.44
N MET A 99 -8.61 -9.63 -12.69
CA MET A 99 -7.67 -10.61 -13.22
C MET A 99 -8.35 -11.69 -14.07
N ASN A 100 -9.35 -12.37 -13.52
CA ASN A 100 -10.03 -13.46 -14.21
C ASN A 100 -11.42 -13.79 -13.62
N ILE A 101 -12.05 -14.86 -14.13
CA ILE A 101 -13.39 -15.28 -13.74
C ILE A 101 -13.52 -15.72 -12.26
N HIS A 102 -12.41 -16.00 -11.58
CA HIS A 102 -12.41 -16.40 -10.17
C HIS A 102 -12.31 -15.20 -9.22
N SER A 103 -11.88 -14.03 -9.71
CA SER A 103 -11.66 -12.83 -8.89
C SER A 103 -12.92 -12.40 -8.13
N GLU A 104 -14.03 -12.19 -8.84
CA GLU A 104 -15.28 -11.73 -8.21
C GLU A 104 -15.89 -12.79 -7.29
N PRO A 105 -16.02 -14.09 -7.67
CA PRO A 105 -16.61 -15.10 -6.80
C PRO A 105 -15.80 -15.31 -5.50
N GLN A 106 -14.49 -15.32 -5.56
CA GLN A 106 -13.65 -15.43 -4.36
C GLN A 106 -13.73 -14.17 -3.49
N ALA A 107 -13.71 -12.98 -4.09
CA ALA A 107 -13.92 -11.72 -3.40
C ALA A 107 -15.28 -11.70 -2.65
N THR A 108 -16.32 -12.15 -3.31
CA THR A 108 -17.67 -12.27 -2.71
C THR A 108 -17.68 -13.29 -1.58
N THR A 109 -16.99 -14.42 -1.73
CA THR A 109 -16.85 -15.45 -0.69
C THR A 109 -16.18 -14.89 0.57
N ILE A 110 -15.14 -14.08 0.41
CA ILE A 110 -14.48 -13.40 1.53
C ILE A 110 -15.48 -12.45 2.22
N LEU A 111 -16.15 -11.59 1.45
CA LEU A 111 -17.07 -10.59 2.02
C LEU A 111 -18.30 -11.20 2.71
N MET A 112 -18.78 -12.38 2.27
CA MET A 112 -19.92 -13.07 2.90
C MET A 112 -19.55 -13.89 4.13
N SER A 113 -18.25 -14.10 4.36
CA SER A 113 -17.76 -14.89 5.49
C SER A 113 -18.10 -14.23 6.83
N LYS A 114 -18.35 -15.05 7.85
CA LYS A 114 -18.47 -14.56 9.24
C LYS A 114 -17.15 -13.99 9.76
N ASP A 115 -16.02 -14.43 9.22
CA ASP A 115 -14.68 -13.93 9.49
C ASP A 115 -13.94 -13.71 8.17
N PRO A 116 -14.12 -12.52 7.55
CA PRO A 116 -13.45 -12.18 6.30
C PRO A 116 -11.93 -12.21 6.37
N CYS A 117 -11.36 -11.88 7.54
CA CYS A 117 -9.92 -11.87 7.75
C CYS A 117 -9.35 -13.29 7.65
N LYS A 118 -9.95 -14.24 8.36
CA LYS A 118 -9.56 -15.65 8.28
C LYS A 118 -9.72 -16.20 6.87
N THR A 119 -10.85 -15.91 6.22
CA THR A 119 -11.09 -16.38 4.85
C THR A 119 -10.09 -15.77 3.85
N PHE A 120 -9.64 -14.55 4.08
CA PHE A 120 -8.59 -13.94 3.27
C PHE A 120 -7.20 -14.55 3.55
N GLU A 121 -6.91 -14.93 4.79
CA GLU A 121 -5.70 -15.70 5.10
C GLU A 121 -5.71 -17.08 4.41
N GLU A 122 -6.84 -17.78 4.42
CA GLU A 122 -7.03 -19.02 3.67
C GLU A 122 -6.82 -18.81 2.15
N GLN A 123 -7.35 -17.71 1.59
CA GLN A 123 -7.08 -17.31 0.19
C GLN A 123 -5.58 -17.18 -0.08
N HIS A 124 -4.84 -16.55 0.84
CA HIS A 124 -3.40 -16.35 0.72
C HIS A 124 -2.62 -17.68 0.85
N GLU A 125 -3.00 -18.53 1.79
CA GLU A 125 -2.36 -19.85 2.02
C GLU A 125 -2.51 -20.77 0.81
N HIS A 126 -3.72 -20.84 0.24
CA HIS A 126 -4.05 -21.68 -0.92
C HIS A 126 -3.75 -21.02 -2.28
N PHE A 127 -3.15 -19.82 -2.29
CA PHE A 127 -2.92 -19.08 -3.54
C PHE A 127 -2.01 -19.82 -4.54
N LYS A 128 -1.11 -20.67 -4.06
CA LYS A 128 -0.16 -21.42 -4.88
C LYS A 128 -0.55 -22.89 -5.09
N ASP A 129 -1.76 -23.28 -4.67
CA ASP A 129 -2.21 -24.66 -4.85
C ASP A 129 -2.28 -25.01 -6.34
N PRO A 130 -1.77 -26.18 -6.74
CA PRO A 130 -1.62 -26.55 -8.15
C PRO A 130 -2.96 -26.76 -8.86
N ASP A 131 -3.96 -27.27 -8.13
CA ASP A 131 -5.27 -27.62 -8.71
C ASP A 131 -6.22 -26.43 -8.82
N PHE A 132 -6.16 -25.50 -7.86
CA PHE A 132 -7.07 -24.37 -7.83
C PHE A 132 -6.48 -23.23 -6.99
N ARG A 133 -6.25 -22.08 -7.60
CA ARG A 133 -5.65 -20.93 -6.94
C ARG A 133 -6.61 -20.29 -5.93
N GLY A 134 -6.27 -20.36 -4.64
CA GLY A 134 -7.02 -19.76 -3.54
C GLY A 134 -8.24 -20.56 -3.10
N ILE A 135 -9.17 -19.89 -2.41
CA ILE A 135 -10.36 -20.53 -1.84
C ILE A 135 -11.34 -21.00 -2.91
N ARG A 136 -11.97 -22.16 -2.67
CA ARG A 136 -13.08 -22.66 -3.51
C ARG A 136 -14.38 -21.92 -3.18
N TYR A 137 -15.25 -21.84 -4.13
CA TYR A 137 -16.55 -21.16 -4.00
C TYR A 137 -17.66 -21.93 -4.73
N ASP A 138 -18.90 -21.65 -4.37
CA ASP A 138 -20.10 -22.13 -5.04
C ASP A 138 -20.92 -20.92 -5.52
N VAL A 139 -20.91 -20.66 -6.82
CA VAL A 139 -21.57 -19.50 -7.44
C VAL A 139 -23.06 -19.44 -7.08
N SER A 140 -23.72 -20.59 -6.92
CA SER A 140 -25.16 -20.64 -6.59
C SER A 140 -25.48 -20.11 -5.19
N LYS A 141 -24.47 -20.02 -4.32
CA LYS A 141 -24.61 -19.52 -2.94
C LYS A 141 -24.13 -18.07 -2.76
N LEU A 142 -23.59 -17.44 -3.80
CA LEU A 142 -23.07 -16.08 -3.71
C LEU A 142 -24.22 -15.06 -3.82
N PRO A 143 -24.44 -14.21 -2.77
CA PRO A 143 -25.48 -13.20 -2.81
C PRO A 143 -25.20 -12.14 -3.87
N GLU A 144 -26.20 -11.83 -4.69
CA GLU A 144 -26.06 -10.86 -5.78
C GLU A 144 -25.69 -9.46 -5.29
N ASP A 145 -26.21 -9.04 -4.14
CA ASP A 145 -25.90 -7.74 -3.54
C ASP A 145 -24.41 -7.63 -3.17
N LEU A 146 -23.79 -8.69 -2.63
CA LEU A 146 -22.36 -8.72 -2.34
C LEU A 146 -21.50 -8.78 -3.61
N ARG A 147 -21.93 -9.52 -4.63
CA ARG A 147 -21.29 -9.50 -5.95
C ARG A 147 -21.27 -8.08 -6.53
N ASN A 148 -22.40 -7.37 -6.42
CA ASN A 148 -22.52 -5.98 -6.85
C ASN A 148 -21.63 -5.03 -6.04
N LYS A 149 -21.33 -5.31 -4.77
CA LYS A 149 -20.37 -4.56 -3.95
C LYS A 149 -18.94 -4.71 -4.44
N VAL A 150 -18.52 -5.93 -4.84
CA VAL A 150 -17.22 -6.14 -5.49
C VAL A 150 -17.10 -5.32 -6.79
N TRP A 151 -18.14 -5.31 -7.62
CA TRP A 151 -18.18 -4.49 -8.82
C TRP A 151 -18.21 -2.98 -8.53
N THR A 152 -18.83 -2.57 -7.43
CA THR A 152 -18.77 -1.17 -6.95
C THR A 152 -17.36 -0.78 -6.58
N ASN A 153 -16.66 -1.59 -5.77
CA ASN A 153 -15.24 -1.37 -5.45
C ASN A 153 -14.39 -1.25 -6.73
N THR A 154 -14.61 -2.14 -7.69
CA THR A 154 -13.92 -2.14 -8.99
C THR A 154 -14.12 -0.82 -9.74
N LYS A 155 -15.35 -0.31 -9.76
CA LYS A 155 -15.69 0.99 -10.39
C LYS A 155 -15.06 2.16 -9.65
N LEU A 156 -15.06 2.17 -8.31
CA LEU A 156 -14.43 3.22 -7.49
C LEU A 156 -12.94 3.31 -7.78
N HIS A 157 -12.26 2.16 -7.77
CA HIS A 157 -10.83 2.08 -8.09
C HIS A 157 -10.52 2.64 -9.49
N ARG A 158 -11.27 2.21 -10.52
CA ARG A 158 -11.09 2.72 -11.89
C ARG A 158 -11.33 4.22 -12.02
N ARG A 159 -12.30 4.76 -11.30
CA ARG A 159 -12.65 6.19 -11.31
C ARG A 159 -11.64 7.08 -10.60
N SER A 160 -10.78 6.50 -9.76
CA SER A 160 -9.63 7.22 -9.16
C SER A 160 -8.45 7.36 -10.12
N GLY A 161 -8.55 6.80 -11.33
CA GLY A 161 -7.48 6.83 -12.33
C GLY A 161 -6.47 5.69 -12.22
N CYS A 162 -6.66 4.76 -11.29
CA CYS A 162 -5.80 3.60 -11.12
C CYS A 162 -6.46 2.33 -11.68
N ARG A 163 -5.64 1.46 -12.29
CA ARG A 163 -6.06 0.12 -12.76
C ARG A 163 -5.08 -0.97 -12.31
N ALA A 164 -4.01 -0.59 -11.64
CA ALA A 164 -3.04 -1.53 -11.08
C ALA A 164 -3.57 -2.14 -9.79
N VAL A 165 -3.22 -3.37 -9.51
CA VAL A 165 -3.46 -4.08 -8.26
C VAL A 165 -2.21 -4.87 -7.86
N PRO A 166 -1.88 -4.86 -6.57
CA PRO A 166 -2.51 -4.10 -5.50
C PRO A 166 -2.22 -2.61 -5.61
N TYR A 167 -3.11 -1.79 -5.09
CA TYR A 167 -2.83 -0.37 -4.97
C TYR A 167 -3.46 0.19 -3.70
N GLY A 168 -2.66 0.83 -2.87
CA GLY A 168 -3.10 1.36 -1.60
C GLY A 168 -2.88 2.86 -1.45
N VAL A 169 -3.60 3.46 -0.53
CA VAL A 169 -3.47 4.86 -0.15
C VAL A 169 -3.50 4.99 1.36
N PHE A 170 -2.54 5.70 1.88
CA PHE A 170 -2.45 6.10 3.28
C PHE A 170 -2.61 7.61 3.40
N LYS A 171 -3.46 8.08 4.31
CA LYS A 171 -3.54 9.50 4.65
C LYS A 171 -2.62 9.76 5.85
N ASN A 172 -1.51 10.47 5.61
CA ASN A 172 -0.50 10.72 6.62
C ASN A 172 -0.93 11.82 7.62
N SER A 173 -0.11 12.05 8.65
CA SER A 173 -0.36 13.04 9.70
C SER A 173 -0.43 14.49 9.18
N LYS A 174 0.16 14.76 8.00
CA LYS A 174 0.10 16.06 7.31
C LYS A 174 -1.16 16.22 6.43
N GLY A 175 -1.99 15.18 6.32
CA GLY A 175 -3.18 15.16 5.46
C GLY A 175 -2.88 14.85 3.99
N GLU A 176 -1.68 14.40 3.66
CA GLU A 176 -1.28 13.99 2.32
C GLU A 176 -1.70 12.56 2.05
N TYR A 177 -2.04 12.25 0.80
CA TYR A 177 -2.46 10.92 0.36
C TYR A 177 -1.29 10.20 -0.30
N VAL A 178 -0.65 9.31 0.46
CA VAL A 178 0.58 8.61 0.07
C VAL A 178 0.24 7.26 -0.53
N PRO A 179 0.64 6.98 -1.80
CA PRO A 179 0.40 5.69 -2.42
C PRO A 179 1.37 4.63 -1.89
N PHE A 180 0.92 3.37 -1.87
CA PHE A 180 1.77 2.21 -1.63
C PHE A 180 1.32 1.01 -2.45
N ASP A 181 2.27 0.15 -2.79
CA ASP A 181 2.06 -1.06 -3.57
C ASP A 181 3.01 -2.19 -3.14
N GLU A 182 3.02 -3.28 -3.90
CA GLU A 182 3.83 -4.48 -3.64
C GLU A 182 5.33 -4.27 -3.84
N ASN A 183 5.80 -3.15 -4.34
CA ASN A 183 7.23 -2.89 -4.52
C ASN A 183 7.90 -2.45 -3.22
N LEU A 184 7.12 -1.92 -2.27
CA LEU A 184 7.63 -1.49 -0.97
C LEU A 184 7.89 -2.70 -0.05
N THR A 185 9.02 -2.70 0.62
CA THR A 185 9.35 -3.64 1.69
C THR A 185 8.53 -3.34 2.96
N THR A 186 8.51 -4.28 3.92
CA THR A 186 7.86 -4.05 5.23
C THR A 186 8.42 -2.81 5.95
N GLU A 187 9.74 -2.58 5.88
CA GLU A 187 10.38 -1.42 6.51
C GLU A 187 10.03 -0.10 5.80
N GLU A 188 9.86 -0.11 4.48
CA GLU A 188 9.38 1.05 3.74
C GLU A 188 7.90 1.32 4.01
N LEU A 189 7.08 0.26 4.12
CA LEU A 189 5.67 0.38 4.53
C LEU A 189 5.52 0.97 5.94
N LYS A 190 6.39 0.59 6.91
CA LYS A 190 6.43 1.25 8.23
C LYS A 190 6.62 2.77 8.10
N LYS A 191 7.54 3.20 7.23
CA LYS A 191 7.78 4.64 7.00
C LYS A 191 6.57 5.31 6.34
N VAL A 192 5.93 4.65 5.35
CA VAL A 192 4.70 5.16 4.72
C VAL A 192 3.59 5.33 5.75
N PHE A 193 3.44 4.37 6.66
CA PHE A 193 2.39 4.37 7.70
C PHE A 193 2.78 5.19 8.95
N GLU A 194 3.92 5.87 8.94
CA GLU A 194 4.44 6.66 10.07
C GLU A 194 4.58 5.84 11.38
N LEU A 195 4.88 4.54 11.25
CA LEU A 195 5.11 3.65 12.38
C LEU A 195 6.58 3.75 12.86
N ASN A 196 6.78 3.82 14.17
CA ASN A 196 8.10 3.90 14.82
C ASN A 196 8.76 2.53 14.95
#